data_d5e2405c64305c33ac90ec00a9013e7f
#
_entry.id   d5e2405c64305c33ac90ec00a9013e7f
#
_cell.length_a   1.000
_cell.length_b   1.000
_cell.length_c   1.000
_cell.angle_alpha   90.00
_cell.angle_beta   90.00
_cell.angle_gamma   90.00
#
_symmetry.space_group_name_H-M   'P 1'
#
loop_
_entity.id
_entity.type
_entity.pdbx_description
1 polymer ?
#
loop_
_entity_poly.entity_id
_entity_poly.type
_entity_poly.pdbx_seq_one_letter_code
_entity_poly.pdbx_strand_id
1 'polypeptide(L)'
;VWSASIATWLESPWLGVGIGGFRNAFAEGMLLLYERNVDLSSAGVTDNAYNILVKILVEQGIVGALIAITLCVSALIVLHKNSKPLFFGLSSLMLFSLFSYPFDILSYKIIAVVVFAWSESTNGWNICRLGRVKTALFSCLLVFLAWQTYKLAEESYEADKDYATIRGFYDKSFIKDYYELLPLEGDNQEFLFDFGKT
;
A
#
# COMPACT_ATOMS: atom_id res chain seq x y z
N VAL A 1 14.51 10.42 2.82
CA VAL A 1 13.18 9.82 2.59
C VAL A 1 12.13 10.50 3.46
N TRP A 2 12.23 10.46 4.77
CA TRP A 2 11.20 10.96 5.69
C TRP A 2 10.89 12.45 5.53
N SER A 3 11.88 13.30 5.28
CA SER A 3 11.68 14.75 5.10
C SER A 3 10.76 15.04 3.91
N ALA A 4 10.98 14.39 2.77
CA ALA A 4 10.14 14.50 1.59
C ALA A 4 8.73 13.95 1.84
N SER A 5 8.63 12.77 2.47
CA SER A 5 7.35 12.17 2.83
C SER A 5 6.50 13.06 3.75
N ILE A 6 7.14 13.70 4.74
CA ILE A 6 6.44 14.62 5.64
C ILE A 6 6.03 15.91 4.90
N ALA A 7 6.86 16.41 3.98
CA ALA A 7 6.51 17.59 3.19
C ALA A 7 5.22 17.37 2.38
N THR A 8 5.10 16.23 1.70
CA THR A 8 3.88 15.89 0.95
C THR A 8 2.69 15.62 1.87
N TRP A 9 2.90 14.90 2.99
CA TRP A 9 1.82 14.67 3.96
C TRP A 9 1.19 15.97 4.46
N LEU A 10 1.97 17.03 4.68
CA LEU A 10 1.46 18.32 5.14
C LEU A 10 0.49 18.98 4.14
N GLU A 11 0.51 18.61 2.87
CA GLU A 11 -0.45 19.08 1.86
C GLU A 11 -1.81 18.39 1.96
N SER A 12 -1.83 17.11 2.41
CA SER A 12 -3.05 16.32 2.59
C SER A 12 -3.08 15.58 3.93
N PRO A 13 -3.09 16.27 5.09
CA PRO A 13 -2.81 15.67 6.38
C PRO A 13 -3.92 14.72 6.88
N TRP A 14 -5.17 14.92 6.46
CA TRP A 14 -6.31 14.16 6.99
C TRP A 14 -6.49 12.81 6.33
N LEU A 15 -6.50 12.75 5.01
CA LEU A 15 -6.82 11.54 4.23
C LEU A 15 -5.62 11.01 3.43
N GLY A 16 -4.51 11.76 3.39
CA GLY A 16 -3.35 11.42 2.59
C GLY A 16 -3.60 11.51 1.07
N VAL A 17 -2.70 10.91 0.30
CA VAL A 17 -2.74 10.91 -1.18
C VAL A 17 -3.46 9.69 -1.77
N GLY A 18 -3.86 8.74 -0.95
CA GLY A 18 -4.46 7.48 -1.36
C GLY A 18 -3.51 6.28 -1.22
N ILE A 19 -4.10 5.09 -1.06
CA ILE A 19 -3.35 3.83 -0.90
C ILE A 19 -2.57 3.54 -2.18
N GLY A 20 -1.28 3.20 -2.04
CA GLY A 20 -0.37 2.94 -3.17
C GLY A 20 0.24 4.21 -3.78
N GLY A 21 -0.18 5.41 -3.35
CA GLY A 21 0.31 6.69 -3.87
C GLY A 21 1.67 7.14 -3.32
N PHE A 22 2.33 6.36 -2.46
CA PHE A 22 3.56 6.77 -1.78
C PHE A 22 4.67 7.21 -2.74
N ARG A 23 4.88 6.47 -3.84
CA ARG A 23 5.94 6.76 -4.81
C ARG A 23 5.79 8.15 -5.43
N ASN A 24 4.59 8.48 -5.92
CA ASN A 24 4.30 9.76 -6.54
C ASN A 24 4.36 10.88 -5.51
N ALA A 25 3.79 10.68 -4.33
CA ALA A 25 3.85 11.61 -3.21
C ALA A 25 5.29 11.89 -2.76
N PHE A 26 6.14 10.87 -2.74
CA PHE A 26 7.56 11.04 -2.43
C PHE A 26 8.27 11.91 -3.48
N ALA A 27 7.99 11.69 -4.77
CA ALA A 27 8.54 12.51 -5.85
C ALA A 27 8.11 13.99 -5.73
N GLU A 28 6.84 14.25 -5.45
CA GLU A 28 6.32 15.60 -5.17
C GLU A 28 7.00 16.23 -3.96
N GLY A 29 7.14 15.49 -2.87
CA GLY A 29 7.86 15.94 -1.67
C GLY A 29 9.33 16.29 -1.94
N MET A 30 9.97 15.57 -2.86
CA MET A 30 11.32 15.89 -3.32
C MET A 30 11.35 17.22 -4.07
N LEU A 31 10.37 17.51 -4.93
CA LEU A 31 10.26 18.78 -5.63
C LEU A 31 10.06 19.95 -4.64
N LEU A 32 9.18 19.78 -3.64
CA LEU A 32 8.94 20.78 -2.60
C LEU A 32 10.21 21.08 -1.78
N LEU A 33 11.03 20.07 -1.49
CA LEU A 33 12.30 20.26 -0.79
C LEU A 33 13.32 20.96 -1.68
N TYR A 34 13.36 20.61 -2.96
CA TYR A 34 14.25 21.26 -3.94
C TYR A 34 13.94 22.76 -4.07
N GLU A 35 12.66 23.13 -4.17
CA GLU A 35 12.23 24.53 -4.20
C GLU A 35 12.62 25.30 -2.93
N ARG A 36 12.75 24.61 -1.79
CA ARG A 36 13.23 25.17 -0.52
C ARG A 36 14.76 25.18 -0.38
N ASN A 37 15.50 24.92 -1.47
CA ASN A 37 16.97 24.87 -1.51
C ASN A 37 17.56 23.81 -0.55
N VAL A 38 16.87 22.71 -0.29
CA VAL A 38 17.42 21.57 0.44
C VAL A 38 18.33 20.76 -0.51
N ASP A 39 19.54 20.43 -0.06
CA ASP A 39 20.45 19.62 -0.86
C ASP A 39 19.92 18.20 -0.97
N LEU A 40 19.61 17.78 -2.19
CA LEU A 40 19.08 16.47 -2.56
C LEU A 40 20.08 15.61 -3.36
N SER A 41 21.35 16.01 -3.36
CA SER A 41 22.40 15.36 -4.18
C SER A 41 22.54 13.85 -3.95
N SER A 42 22.16 13.35 -2.78
CA SER A 42 22.17 11.93 -2.41
C SER A 42 20.79 11.26 -2.41
N ALA A 43 19.75 11.97 -2.82
CA ALA A 43 18.39 11.46 -2.77
C ALA A 43 18.06 10.66 -4.03
N GLY A 44 17.72 9.37 -3.86
CA GLY A 44 17.19 8.53 -4.93
C GLY A 44 15.68 8.39 -4.86
N VAL A 45 15.07 7.92 -5.94
CA VAL A 45 13.65 7.54 -5.95
C VAL A 45 13.47 6.28 -5.11
N THR A 46 12.46 6.26 -4.24
CA THR A 46 12.12 5.10 -3.43
C THR A 46 10.63 4.87 -3.41
N ASP A 47 10.23 3.60 -3.43
CA ASP A 47 8.83 3.17 -3.34
C ASP A 47 8.37 2.98 -1.89
N ASN A 48 9.28 3.12 -0.93
CA ASN A 48 9.04 2.82 0.49
C ASN A 48 9.58 3.88 1.43
N ALA A 49 8.79 4.18 2.46
CA ALA A 49 9.20 5.08 3.54
C ALA A 49 10.23 4.46 4.51
N TYR A 50 10.45 3.13 4.46
CA TYR A 50 11.19 2.36 5.47
C TYR A 50 10.67 2.57 6.90
N ASN A 51 9.42 3.01 7.02
CA ASN A 51 8.69 3.19 8.26
C ASN A 51 7.20 3.14 7.94
N ILE A 52 6.49 2.16 8.51
CA ILE A 52 5.07 1.94 8.23
C ILE A 52 4.19 3.13 8.66
N LEU A 53 4.52 3.81 9.75
CA LEU A 53 3.73 4.96 10.21
C LEU A 53 3.85 6.13 9.25
N VAL A 54 5.05 6.39 8.74
CA VAL A 54 5.28 7.45 7.73
C VAL A 54 4.52 7.09 6.44
N LYS A 55 4.57 5.84 6.00
CA LYS A 55 3.84 5.38 4.82
C LYS A 55 2.34 5.56 4.98
N ILE A 56 1.77 5.11 6.11
CA ILE A 56 0.33 5.27 6.40
C ILE A 56 -0.06 6.75 6.48
N LEU A 57 0.76 7.60 7.09
CA LEU A 57 0.49 9.03 7.15
C LEU A 57 0.43 9.67 5.76
N VAL A 58 1.36 9.33 4.88
CA VAL A 58 1.36 9.85 3.49
C VAL A 58 0.17 9.32 2.71
N GLU A 59 -0.08 8.00 2.75
CA GLU A 59 -1.11 7.37 1.93
C GLU A 59 -2.53 7.55 2.47
N GLN A 60 -2.73 7.52 3.78
CA GLN A 60 -4.05 7.46 4.42
C GLN A 60 -4.30 8.59 5.43
N GLY A 61 -3.32 9.47 5.61
CA GLY A 61 -3.40 10.59 6.52
C GLY A 61 -3.50 10.21 8.01
N ILE A 62 -3.85 11.20 8.82
CA ILE A 62 -4.04 11.01 10.27
C ILE A 62 -5.19 10.05 10.56
N VAL A 63 -6.26 10.08 9.77
CA VAL A 63 -7.44 9.22 9.99
C VAL A 63 -7.03 7.75 9.83
N GLY A 64 -6.33 7.40 8.75
CA GLY A 64 -5.83 6.04 8.54
C GLY A 64 -4.82 5.60 9.61
N ALA A 65 -3.92 6.49 10.00
CA ALA A 65 -2.95 6.22 11.06
C ALA A 65 -3.62 5.93 12.41
N LEU A 66 -4.63 6.70 12.80
CA LEU A 66 -5.38 6.47 14.04
C LEU A 66 -6.12 5.13 14.02
N ILE A 67 -6.75 4.78 12.90
CA ILE A 67 -7.42 3.48 12.73
C ILE A 67 -6.39 2.34 12.85
N ALA A 68 -5.27 2.43 12.14
CA ALA A 68 -4.22 1.41 12.16
C ALA A 68 -3.62 1.22 13.56
N ILE A 69 -3.31 2.32 14.26
CA ILE A 69 -2.78 2.28 15.64
C ILE A 69 -3.82 1.66 16.58
N THR A 70 -5.09 2.05 16.48
CA THR A 70 -6.16 1.51 17.33
C THR A 70 -6.30 0.00 17.13
N LEU A 71 -6.30 -0.48 15.89
CA LEU A 71 -6.35 -1.91 15.58
C LEU A 71 -5.13 -2.66 16.14
N CYS A 72 -3.92 -2.13 15.94
CA CYS A 72 -2.70 -2.74 16.47
C CYS A 72 -2.71 -2.82 17.99
N VAL A 73 -3.07 -1.74 18.67
CA VAL A 73 -3.12 -1.69 20.14
C VAL A 73 -4.19 -2.65 20.68
N SER A 74 -5.39 -2.68 20.07
CA SER A 74 -6.46 -3.61 20.49
C SER A 74 -6.00 -5.07 20.38
N ALA A 75 -5.40 -5.44 19.24
CA ALA A 75 -4.88 -6.79 19.05
C ALA A 75 -3.79 -7.14 20.06
N LEU A 76 -2.84 -6.24 20.32
CA LEU A 76 -1.78 -6.47 21.30
C LEU A 76 -2.32 -6.66 22.71
N ILE A 77 -3.33 -5.88 23.14
CA ILE A 77 -3.98 -6.03 24.46
C ILE A 77 -4.62 -7.42 24.60
N VAL A 78 -5.34 -7.86 23.56
CA VAL A 78 -6.01 -9.16 23.55
C VAL A 78 -5.00 -10.31 23.56
N LEU A 79 -4.00 -10.25 22.68
CA LEU A 79 -2.97 -11.27 22.58
C LEU A 79 -2.10 -11.34 23.85
N HIS A 80 -1.85 -10.21 24.50
CA HIS A 80 -1.15 -10.19 25.79
C HIS A 80 -1.83 -11.05 26.85
N LYS A 81 -3.17 -11.08 26.84
CA LYS A 81 -3.96 -11.87 27.79
C LYS A 81 -4.09 -13.34 27.38
N ASN A 82 -4.28 -13.58 26.09
CA ASN A 82 -4.71 -14.88 25.57
C ASN A 82 -3.60 -15.74 24.96
N SER A 83 -2.55 -15.12 24.40
CA SER A 83 -1.48 -15.85 23.74
C SER A 83 -0.15 -15.07 23.75
N LYS A 84 0.70 -15.36 24.71
CA LYS A 84 2.03 -14.73 24.81
C LYS A 84 2.91 -14.90 23.56
N PRO A 85 2.99 -16.08 22.92
CA PRO A 85 3.79 -16.24 21.70
C PRO A 85 3.33 -15.32 20.57
N LEU A 86 2.03 -15.21 20.33
CA LEU A 86 1.49 -14.34 19.28
C LEU A 86 1.65 -12.86 19.64
N PHE A 87 1.54 -12.50 20.91
CA PHE A 87 1.84 -11.15 21.41
C PHE A 87 3.28 -10.74 21.07
N PHE A 88 4.27 -11.56 21.40
CA PHE A 88 5.66 -11.25 21.10
C PHE A 88 5.93 -11.26 19.59
N GLY A 89 5.31 -12.18 18.83
CA GLY A 89 5.42 -12.22 17.38
C GLY A 89 4.88 -10.95 16.72
N LEU A 90 3.68 -10.51 17.08
CA LEU A 90 3.08 -9.29 16.53
C LEU A 90 3.86 -8.04 16.98
N SER A 91 4.28 -7.97 18.24
CA SER A 91 5.09 -6.86 18.76
C SER A 91 6.41 -6.73 18.01
N SER A 92 7.10 -7.86 17.75
CA SER A 92 8.34 -7.91 16.99
C SER A 92 8.12 -7.44 15.54
N LEU A 93 7.06 -7.90 14.89
CA LEU A 93 6.71 -7.47 13.54
C LEU A 93 6.42 -5.97 13.48
N MET A 94 5.68 -5.43 14.46
CA MET A 94 5.41 -3.99 14.56
C MET A 94 6.69 -3.17 14.78
N LEU A 95 7.56 -3.60 15.67
CA LEU A 95 8.88 -2.95 15.89
C LEU A 95 9.71 -2.98 14.61
N PHE A 96 9.76 -4.12 13.93
CA PHE A 96 10.51 -4.24 12.68
C PHE A 96 9.96 -3.32 11.59
N SER A 97 8.64 -3.13 11.54
CA SER A 97 7.99 -2.26 10.55
C SER A 97 8.27 -0.75 10.73
N LEU A 98 8.79 -0.34 11.89
CA LEU A 98 9.24 1.04 12.11
C LEU A 98 10.57 1.37 11.41
N PHE A 99 11.33 0.35 11.02
CA PHE A 99 12.66 0.50 10.41
C PHE A 99 12.79 -0.22 9.07
N SER A 100 11.71 -0.85 8.61
CA SER A 100 11.69 -1.66 7.39
C SER A 100 10.28 -1.64 6.77
N TYR A 101 10.09 -2.45 5.72
CA TYR A 101 8.85 -2.53 4.94
C TYR A 101 8.22 -3.95 4.91
N PRO A 102 8.07 -4.67 6.05
CA PRO A 102 7.55 -6.04 6.03
C PRO A 102 6.12 -6.10 5.45
N PHE A 103 5.32 -5.06 5.66
CA PHE A 103 3.95 -4.99 5.15
C PHE A 103 3.83 -4.75 3.63
N ASP A 104 4.93 -4.57 2.90
CA ASP A 104 4.92 -4.59 1.43
C ASP A 104 5.08 -6.03 0.91
N ILE A 105 5.55 -6.94 1.75
CA ILE A 105 5.71 -8.37 1.43
C ILE A 105 4.40 -9.11 1.76
N LEU A 106 3.82 -9.78 0.77
CA LEU A 106 2.52 -10.47 0.88
C LEU A 106 2.47 -11.47 2.04
N SER A 107 3.54 -12.24 2.27
CA SER A 107 3.59 -13.24 3.34
C SER A 107 3.38 -12.63 4.72
N TYR A 108 4.01 -11.48 5.00
CA TYR A 108 3.83 -10.79 6.28
C TYR A 108 2.44 -10.16 6.42
N LYS A 109 1.85 -9.68 5.32
CA LYS A 109 0.44 -9.21 5.31
C LYS A 109 -0.51 -10.33 5.71
N ILE A 110 -0.36 -11.52 5.10
CA ILE A 110 -1.18 -12.68 5.41
C ILE A 110 -1.04 -13.09 6.88
N ILE A 111 0.20 -13.19 7.37
CA ILE A 111 0.46 -13.54 8.78
C ILE A 111 -0.19 -12.52 9.72
N ALA A 112 -0.03 -11.23 9.46
CA ALA A 112 -0.63 -10.18 10.25
C ALA A 112 -2.17 -10.28 10.27
N VAL A 113 -2.81 -10.46 9.12
CA VAL A 113 -4.27 -10.63 9.02
C VAL A 113 -4.75 -11.83 9.81
N VAL A 114 -4.07 -12.99 9.72
CA VAL A 114 -4.41 -14.18 10.50
C VAL A 114 -4.28 -13.92 12.01
N VAL A 115 -3.21 -13.26 12.45
CA VAL A 115 -3.00 -12.92 13.86
C VAL A 115 -4.05 -11.93 14.36
N PHE A 116 -4.41 -10.91 13.58
CA PHE A 116 -5.48 -9.97 13.90
C PHE A 116 -6.84 -10.70 14.00
N ALA A 117 -7.19 -11.54 13.03
CA ALA A 117 -8.43 -12.31 13.06
C ALA A 117 -8.48 -13.25 14.26
N TRP A 118 -7.37 -13.88 14.61
CA TRP A 118 -7.27 -14.72 15.81
C TRP A 118 -7.50 -13.90 17.09
N SER A 119 -6.92 -12.71 17.18
CA SER A 119 -7.08 -11.86 18.36
C SER A 119 -8.55 -11.49 18.59
N GLU A 120 -9.27 -11.13 17.54
CA GLU A 120 -10.71 -10.80 17.62
C GLU A 120 -11.56 -12.01 17.98
N SER A 121 -11.25 -13.18 17.42
CA SER A 121 -11.94 -14.44 17.76
C SER A 121 -11.84 -14.79 19.24
N THR A 122 -10.71 -14.52 19.89
CA THR A 122 -10.48 -14.84 21.30
C THR A 122 -11.01 -13.79 22.27
N ASN A 123 -11.35 -12.59 21.78
CA ASN A 123 -11.82 -11.49 22.63
C ASN A 123 -13.29 -11.64 23.07
N GLY A 124 -14.05 -12.55 22.47
CA GLY A 124 -15.46 -12.78 22.80
C GLY A 124 -16.36 -11.57 22.53
N TRP A 125 -15.87 -10.56 21.83
CA TRP A 125 -16.64 -9.40 21.44
C TRP A 125 -17.70 -9.81 20.43
N ASN A 126 -18.90 -10.08 20.94
CA ASN A 126 -20.10 -10.27 20.12
C ASN A 126 -20.57 -8.92 19.54
N ILE A 127 -19.70 -8.19 18.83
CA ILE A 127 -20.00 -6.86 18.29
C ILE A 127 -21.14 -6.91 17.28
N CYS A 128 -21.34 -8.03 16.60
CA CYS A 128 -22.53 -8.30 15.79
C CYS A 128 -22.70 -9.80 15.65
N ARG A 129 -23.68 -10.38 16.31
CA ARG A 129 -24.30 -11.60 15.78
C ARG A 129 -25.06 -11.17 14.52
N LEU A 130 -24.34 -11.06 13.40
CA LEU A 130 -24.99 -10.89 12.11
C LEU A 130 -25.90 -12.11 11.93
N GLY A 131 -27.21 -11.88 11.79
CA GLY A 131 -28.13 -12.96 11.44
C GLY A 131 -27.66 -13.62 10.13
N ARG A 132 -27.96 -14.91 9.96
CA ARG A 132 -27.48 -15.73 8.81
C ARG A 132 -27.57 -15.01 7.47
N VAL A 133 -28.62 -14.22 7.24
CA VAL A 133 -28.81 -13.44 5.99
C VAL A 133 -27.77 -12.34 5.83
N LYS A 134 -27.47 -11.60 6.90
CA LYS A 134 -26.44 -10.53 6.86
C LYS A 134 -25.05 -11.09 6.66
N THR A 135 -24.74 -12.24 7.29
CA THR A 135 -23.47 -12.95 7.08
C THR A 135 -23.35 -13.42 5.64
N ALA A 136 -24.40 -14.00 5.06
CA ALA A 136 -24.41 -14.42 3.66
C ALA A 136 -24.20 -13.22 2.70
N LEU A 137 -24.90 -12.11 2.93
CA LEU A 137 -24.75 -10.90 2.12
C LEU A 137 -23.33 -10.34 2.22
N PHE A 138 -22.74 -10.31 3.43
CA PHE A 138 -21.36 -9.85 3.61
C PHE A 138 -20.35 -10.78 2.94
N SER A 139 -20.55 -12.11 3.02
CA SER A 139 -19.72 -13.07 2.31
C SER A 139 -19.82 -12.93 0.80
N CYS A 140 -21.03 -12.72 0.26
CA CYS A 140 -21.21 -12.45 -1.17
C CYS A 140 -20.52 -11.15 -1.60
N LEU A 141 -20.58 -10.09 -0.78
CA LEU A 141 -19.87 -8.85 -1.04
C LEU A 141 -18.35 -9.07 -1.08
N LEU A 142 -17.80 -9.83 -0.13
CA LEU A 142 -16.37 -10.14 -0.10
C LEU A 142 -15.94 -10.95 -1.33
N VAL A 143 -16.73 -11.94 -1.74
CA VAL A 143 -16.45 -12.73 -2.95
C VAL A 143 -16.52 -11.84 -4.19
N PHE A 144 -17.50 -10.95 -4.27
CA PHE A 144 -17.60 -10.00 -5.38
C PHE A 144 -16.40 -9.04 -5.43
N LEU A 145 -15.97 -8.49 -4.30
CA LEU A 145 -14.78 -7.64 -4.23
C LEU A 145 -13.50 -8.41 -4.61
N ALA A 146 -13.35 -9.65 -4.12
CA ALA A 146 -12.23 -10.50 -4.50
C ALA A 146 -12.21 -10.82 -6.01
N TRP A 147 -13.37 -11.03 -6.60
CA TRP A 147 -13.51 -11.21 -8.05
C TRP A 147 -13.10 -9.97 -8.83
N GLN A 148 -13.52 -8.79 -8.38
CA GLN A 148 -13.15 -7.53 -9.03
C GLN A 148 -11.65 -7.26 -8.93
N THR A 149 -11.05 -7.50 -7.75
CA THR A 149 -9.58 -7.34 -7.58
C THR A 149 -8.81 -8.37 -8.41
N TYR A 150 -9.32 -9.61 -8.55
CA TYR A 150 -8.71 -10.62 -9.41
C TYR A 150 -8.71 -10.18 -10.89
N LYS A 151 -9.86 -9.69 -11.39
CA LYS A 151 -9.93 -9.20 -12.77
C LYS A 151 -8.98 -8.05 -13.03
N LEU A 152 -8.93 -7.06 -12.12
CA LEU A 152 -8.02 -5.94 -12.24
C LEU A 152 -6.55 -6.38 -12.24
N ALA A 153 -6.20 -7.36 -11.41
CA ALA A 153 -4.86 -7.94 -11.36
C ALA A 153 -4.50 -8.71 -12.64
N GLU A 154 -5.48 -9.42 -13.23
CA GLU A 154 -5.30 -10.13 -14.50
C GLU A 154 -5.06 -9.14 -15.65
N GLU A 155 -5.86 -8.07 -15.73
CA GLU A 155 -5.70 -7.01 -16.74
C GLU A 155 -4.32 -6.31 -16.60
N SER A 156 -3.90 -5.98 -15.38
CA SER A 156 -2.57 -5.40 -15.14
C SER A 156 -1.44 -6.36 -15.49
N TYR A 157 -1.59 -7.65 -15.19
CA TYR A 157 -0.57 -8.65 -15.53
C TYR A 157 -0.43 -8.84 -17.05
N GLU A 158 -1.54 -8.84 -17.79
CA GLU A 158 -1.49 -8.91 -19.26
C GLU A 158 -0.86 -7.65 -19.85
N ALA A 159 -1.19 -6.46 -19.32
CA ALA A 159 -0.58 -5.20 -19.73
C ALA A 159 0.95 -5.19 -19.51
N ASP A 160 1.41 -5.62 -18.32
CA ASP A 160 2.85 -5.78 -18.02
C ASP A 160 3.56 -6.72 -19.02
N LYS A 161 2.89 -7.82 -19.36
CA LYS A 161 3.41 -8.81 -20.31
C LYS A 161 3.50 -8.23 -21.73
N ASP A 162 2.46 -7.50 -22.17
CA ASP A 162 2.43 -6.87 -23.49
C ASP A 162 3.48 -5.76 -23.55
N TYR A 163 3.62 -4.95 -22.50
CA TYR A 163 4.70 -3.98 -22.39
C TYR A 163 6.08 -4.64 -22.47
N ALA A 164 6.29 -5.76 -21.80
CA ALA A 164 7.56 -6.49 -21.85
C ALA A 164 7.94 -6.94 -23.27
N THR A 165 6.97 -7.12 -24.16
CA THR A 165 7.24 -7.51 -25.58
C THR A 165 7.66 -6.32 -26.44
N ILE A 166 7.21 -5.11 -26.14
CA ILE A 166 7.52 -3.89 -26.93
C ILE A 166 8.63 -3.05 -26.30
N ARG A 167 9.00 -3.35 -25.06
CA ARG A 167 10.03 -2.65 -24.30
C ARG A 167 11.37 -2.63 -25.06
N GLY A 168 11.94 -1.45 -25.19
CA GLY A 168 13.24 -1.26 -25.85
C GLY A 168 13.18 -1.18 -27.37
N PHE A 169 12.02 -1.32 -28.00
CA PHE A 169 11.80 -1.06 -29.41
C PHE A 169 11.28 0.36 -29.61
N TYR A 170 12.16 1.27 -30.02
CA TYR A 170 11.84 2.69 -30.22
C TYR A 170 11.52 2.96 -31.71
N ASP A 171 10.43 2.35 -32.18
CA ASP A 171 9.96 2.52 -33.57
C ASP A 171 8.51 3.06 -33.54
N LYS A 172 8.22 4.00 -34.42
CA LYS A 172 6.90 4.59 -34.62
C LYS A 172 5.78 3.59 -34.90
N SER A 173 6.11 2.38 -35.34
CA SER A 173 5.14 1.29 -35.52
C SER A 173 4.48 0.85 -34.24
N PHE A 174 5.18 0.98 -33.08
CA PHE A 174 4.68 0.58 -31.76
C PHE A 174 3.91 1.68 -31.02
N ILE A 175 3.80 2.90 -31.57
CA ILE A 175 3.07 4.01 -30.93
C ILE A 175 1.65 3.60 -30.56
N LYS A 176 0.98 2.83 -31.42
CA LYS A 176 -0.39 2.40 -31.18
C LYS A 176 -0.48 1.45 -29.97
N ASP A 177 0.47 0.53 -29.85
CA ASP A 177 0.53 -0.44 -28.76
C ASP A 177 0.78 0.28 -27.42
N TYR A 178 1.65 1.31 -27.41
CA TYR A 178 1.84 2.16 -26.23
C TYR A 178 0.57 2.93 -25.84
N TYR A 179 -0.21 3.43 -26.82
CA TYR A 179 -1.49 4.10 -26.51
C TYR A 179 -2.53 3.15 -25.93
N GLU A 180 -2.56 1.90 -26.37
CA GLU A 180 -3.49 0.88 -25.84
C GLU A 180 -3.15 0.50 -24.39
N LEU A 181 -1.87 0.50 -24.02
CA LEU A 181 -1.39 0.18 -22.66
C LEU A 181 -1.44 1.39 -21.70
N LEU A 182 -1.50 2.62 -22.21
CA LEU A 182 -1.45 3.84 -21.42
C LEU A 182 -2.46 3.90 -20.25
N PRO A 183 -3.71 3.42 -20.37
CA PRO A 183 -4.66 3.43 -19.24
C PRO A 183 -4.25 2.54 -18.07
N LEU A 184 -3.45 1.49 -18.30
CA LEU A 184 -3.02 0.51 -17.30
C LEU A 184 -1.60 0.77 -16.81
N GLU A 185 -0.72 1.19 -17.71
CA GLU A 185 0.71 1.40 -17.45
C GLU A 185 1.08 2.89 -17.27
N GLY A 186 0.13 3.81 -17.32
CA GLY A 186 0.38 5.25 -17.25
C GLY A 186 1.09 5.75 -15.98
N ASP A 187 1.07 4.97 -14.91
CA ASP A 187 1.79 5.26 -13.67
C ASP A 187 3.21 4.65 -13.65
N ASN A 188 3.55 3.81 -14.63
CA ASN A 188 4.86 3.18 -14.76
C ASN A 188 5.84 4.14 -15.44
N GLN A 189 6.80 4.65 -14.66
CA GLN A 189 7.78 5.63 -15.16
C GLN A 189 8.66 5.08 -16.29
N GLU A 190 8.96 3.79 -16.28
CA GLU A 190 9.76 3.13 -17.30
C GLU A 190 8.97 3.05 -18.61
N PHE A 191 7.70 2.69 -18.54
CA PHE A 191 6.76 2.72 -19.66
C PHE A 191 6.65 4.13 -20.28
N LEU A 192 6.44 5.16 -19.46
CA LEU A 192 6.35 6.54 -19.94
C LEU A 192 7.65 7.03 -20.59
N PHE A 193 8.79 6.61 -20.05
CA PHE A 193 10.09 6.93 -20.64
C PHE A 193 10.29 6.26 -21.99
N ASP A 194 9.94 4.99 -22.15
CA ASP A 194 10.03 4.26 -23.40
C ASP A 194 9.04 4.82 -24.43
N PHE A 195 7.80 5.11 -23.99
CA PHE A 195 6.80 5.76 -24.83
C PHE A 195 7.25 7.14 -25.34
N GLY A 196 7.89 7.93 -24.48
CA GLY A 196 8.42 9.24 -24.88
C GLY A 196 9.58 9.18 -25.89
N LYS A 197 10.21 8.01 -26.07
CA LYS A 197 11.29 7.78 -27.05
C LYS A 197 10.80 7.23 -28.38
N THR A 198 9.61 6.62 -28.40
CA THR A 198 8.98 6.04 -29.59
C THR A 198 8.27 7.09 -30.41
#